data_7e37d45472ec809a87f73fa57d634821
#
_entry.id   7e37d45472ec809a87f73fa57d634821
#
_cell.length_a   1.000
_cell.length_b   1.000
_cell.length_c   1.000
_cell.angle_alpha   90.00
_cell.angle_beta   90.00
_cell.angle_gamma   90.00
#
_symmetry.space_group_name_H-M   'P 1'
#
loop_
_entity.id
_entity.type
_entity.pdbx_description
1 polymer ?
#
loop_
_entity_poly.entity_id
_entity_poly.type
_entity_poly.pdbx_seq_one_letter_code
_entity_poly.pdbx_strand_id
1 'polypeptide(L)'
;MDEVEKLRDDIVLATKYSTPWRQEPNAIKSNFVGNNQKSMKLSIEDSLKKLQTTYIDLFYVHWWDFTTTIPEVMHSLNDLVVAGKVLYLGISDTPAWVVTKANQYARDHGLRQFSVYQGMWSAAMRDFERDIIPMARDEGMALCPYGVLNQGRFQTQEGFRQREQNNPGRKFIPTSEHDKNVSLHLEKIAKKKGCGLLDIALQYCMQKTPYVFPIVGGRKVEHIQGNIGSLSVRMEDEDIKEVEEGYHFDPGFPHTFLSGTMFKGRDEKPRGADGPEDVWLLNGMGPFDWHPRQQPVRPS
;
A
#
# COMPACT_ATOMS: atom_id res chain seq x y z
N MET A 1 3.49 -18.87 -32.00
CA MET A 1 3.40 -18.54 -30.57
C MET A 1 3.99 -17.16 -30.40
N ASP A 2 3.17 -16.18 -30.06
CA ASP A 2 3.58 -14.77 -29.93
C ASP A 2 4.60 -14.62 -28.79
N GLU A 3 5.52 -13.66 -28.90
CA GLU A 3 6.51 -13.38 -27.83
C GLU A 3 5.82 -13.09 -26.49
N VAL A 4 4.61 -12.54 -26.52
CA VAL A 4 3.78 -12.26 -25.33
C VAL A 4 3.33 -13.54 -24.63
N GLU A 5 3.00 -14.61 -25.35
CA GLU A 5 2.65 -15.92 -24.74
C GLU A 5 3.85 -16.53 -24.01
N LYS A 6 5.07 -16.33 -24.50
CA LYS A 6 6.30 -16.85 -23.87
C LYS A 6 6.63 -16.15 -22.56
N LEU A 7 6.21 -14.89 -22.38
CA LEU A 7 6.49 -14.09 -21.16
C LEU A 7 5.38 -14.21 -20.10
N ARG A 8 4.26 -14.86 -20.42
CA ARG A 8 3.11 -14.93 -19.48
C ARG A 8 3.46 -15.62 -18.16
N ASP A 9 4.27 -16.65 -18.20
CA ASP A 9 4.69 -17.40 -17.02
C ASP A 9 5.76 -16.67 -16.19
N ASP A 10 6.44 -15.69 -16.77
CA ASP A 10 7.47 -14.89 -16.10
C ASP A 10 6.91 -13.65 -15.37
N ILE A 11 5.62 -13.33 -15.54
CA ILE A 11 4.99 -12.15 -14.95
C ILE A 11 3.88 -12.51 -13.96
N VAL A 12 3.73 -11.68 -12.93
CA VAL A 12 2.58 -11.70 -12.01
C VAL A 12 1.57 -10.68 -12.48
N LEU A 13 0.48 -11.13 -13.09
CA LEU A 13 -0.55 -10.29 -13.67
C LEU A 13 -1.66 -10.04 -12.66
N ALA A 14 -1.90 -8.77 -12.33
CA ALA A 14 -2.92 -8.38 -11.37
C ALA A 14 -4.04 -7.56 -12.01
N THR A 15 -5.29 -7.88 -11.67
CA THR A 15 -6.46 -7.07 -12.01
C THR A 15 -7.38 -6.85 -10.81
N LYS A 16 -8.35 -5.95 -10.96
CA LYS A 16 -9.28 -5.56 -9.89
C LYS A 16 -10.71 -5.54 -10.40
N TYR A 17 -11.68 -5.75 -9.48
CA TYR A 17 -13.08 -5.46 -9.74
C TYR A 17 -13.62 -4.46 -8.70
N SER A 18 -14.88 -4.17 -8.66
CA SER A 18 -15.64 -3.22 -7.83
C SER A 18 -15.90 -1.88 -8.51
N THR A 19 -14.90 -1.30 -9.17
CA THR A 19 -15.05 -0.02 -9.87
C THR A 19 -15.77 -0.21 -11.20
N PRO A 20 -16.80 0.61 -11.50
CA PRO A 20 -17.55 0.49 -12.76
C PRO A 20 -16.63 0.81 -13.95
N TRP A 21 -16.51 -0.13 -14.85
CA TRP A 21 -15.68 0.02 -16.06
C TRP A 21 -16.48 0.27 -17.34
N ARG A 22 -17.79 0.00 -17.31
CA ARG A 22 -18.70 0.37 -18.40
C ARG A 22 -19.09 1.82 -18.33
N GLN A 23 -18.87 2.53 -19.44
CA GLN A 23 -19.10 3.98 -19.51
C GLN A 23 -20.14 4.39 -20.55
N GLU A 24 -20.75 3.43 -21.25
CA GLU A 24 -21.77 3.72 -22.25
C GLU A 24 -22.96 4.46 -21.59
N PRO A 25 -23.54 5.48 -22.23
CA PRO A 25 -24.57 6.34 -21.63
C PRO A 25 -25.79 5.59 -21.10
N ASN A 26 -26.16 4.49 -21.77
CA ASN A 26 -27.36 3.68 -21.45
C ASN A 26 -27.02 2.37 -20.72
N ALA A 27 -25.80 2.19 -20.22
CA ALA A 27 -25.42 0.98 -19.51
C ALA A 27 -26.09 0.90 -18.14
N ILE A 28 -26.64 -0.27 -17.78
CA ILE A 28 -27.09 -0.56 -16.43
C ILE A 28 -25.88 -0.80 -15.55
N LYS A 29 -25.34 0.27 -14.95
CA LYS A 29 -24.06 0.26 -14.23
C LYS A 29 -24.10 -0.57 -12.94
N SER A 30 -25.26 -0.76 -12.32
CA SER A 30 -25.41 -1.51 -11.06
C SER A 30 -24.89 -2.96 -11.12
N ASN A 31 -24.88 -3.57 -12.32
CA ASN A 31 -24.33 -4.92 -12.50
C ASN A 31 -22.78 -4.96 -12.64
N PHE A 32 -22.14 -3.81 -12.75
CA PHE A 32 -20.71 -3.65 -13.04
C PHE A 32 -19.96 -2.88 -11.95
N VAL A 33 -20.57 -2.72 -10.78
CA VAL A 33 -20.02 -1.96 -9.65
C VAL A 33 -20.26 -2.71 -8.33
N GLY A 34 -19.38 -2.45 -7.36
CA GLY A 34 -19.45 -3.03 -6.02
C GLY A 34 -18.88 -4.46 -5.93
N ASN A 35 -19.02 -5.04 -4.74
CA ASN A 35 -18.35 -6.30 -4.39
C ASN A 35 -19.20 -7.55 -4.66
N ASN A 36 -20.42 -7.38 -5.16
CA ASN A 36 -21.33 -8.48 -5.40
C ASN A 36 -20.82 -9.48 -6.46
N GLN A 37 -21.29 -10.72 -6.37
CA GLN A 37 -20.87 -11.82 -7.23
C GLN A 37 -21.05 -11.53 -8.73
N LYS A 38 -22.11 -10.81 -9.12
CA LYS A 38 -22.32 -10.50 -10.55
C LYS A 38 -21.29 -9.53 -11.09
N SER A 39 -20.98 -8.46 -10.36
CA SER A 39 -19.91 -7.51 -10.71
C SER A 39 -18.56 -8.24 -10.82
N MET A 40 -18.25 -9.11 -9.86
CA MET A 40 -17.05 -9.92 -9.84
C MET A 40 -16.92 -10.81 -11.09
N LYS A 41 -17.97 -11.58 -11.39
CA LYS A 41 -18.00 -12.48 -12.56
C LYS A 41 -17.79 -11.72 -13.86
N LEU A 42 -18.50 -10.62 -14.06
CA LEU A 42 -18.39 -9.83 -15.29
C LEU A 42 -17.01 -9.20 -15.45
N SER A 43 -16.41 -8.75 -14.34
CA SER A 43 -15.09 -8.11 -14.33
C SER A 43 -13.96 -9.09 -14.61
N ILE A 44 -14.00 -10.30 -14.05
CA ILE A 44 -12.95 -11.31 -14.32
C ILE A 44 -13.03 -11.80 -15.76
N GLU A 45 -14.21 -12.07 -16.31
CA GLU A 45 -14.38 -12.51 -17.70
C GLU A 45 -13.87 -11.42 -18.68
N ASP A 46 -14.17 -10.15 -18.41
CA ASP A 46 -13.68 -9.04 -19.22
C ASP A 46 -12.15 -8.84 -19.10
N SER A 47 -11.59 -9.01 -17.92
CA SER A 47 -10.15 -8.98 -17.69
C SER A 47 -9.43 -10.07 -18.50
N LEU A 48 -9.88 -11.32 -18.39
CA LEU A 48 -9.31 -12.45 -19.13
C LEU A 48 -9.36 -12.23 -20.63
N LYS A 49 -10.51 -11.74 -21.15
CA LYS A 49 -10.70 -11.44 -22.56
C LYS A 49 -9.76 -10.31 -23.04
N LYS A 50 -9.67 -9.21 -22.31
CA LYS A 50 -8.84 -8.05 -22.68
C LYS A 50 -7.35 -8.36 -22.63
N LEU A 51 -6.93 -9.14 -21.66
CA LEU A 51 -5.54 -9.51 -21.47
C LEU A 51 -5.12 -10.76 -22.26
N GLN A 52 -6.08 -11.40 -22.96
CA GLN A 52 -5.84 -12.61 -23.79
C GLN A 52 -5.15 -13.73 -22.99
N THR A 53 -5.60 -13.96 -21.75
CA THR A 53 -5.08 -14.99 -20.87
C THR A 53 -6.23 -15.83 -20.29
N THR A 54 -5.92 -17.03 -19.82
CA THR A 54 -6.89 -17.93 -19.19
C THR A 54 -6.96 -17.80 -17.69
N TYR A 55 -5.99 -17.12 -17.06
CA TYR A 55 -5.94 -16.91 -15.62
C TYR A 55 -5.30 -15.57 -15.24
N ILE A 56 -5.62 -15.09 -14.05
CA ILE A 56 -5.04 -13.91 -13.39
C ILE A 56 -4.27 -14.40 -12.15
N ASP A 57 -3.03 -13.95 -12.00
CA ASP A 57 -2.23 -14.35 -10.83
C ASP A 57 -2.76 -13.77 -9.55
N LEU A 58 -3.14 -12.49 -9.55
CA LEU A 58 -3.60 -11.78 -8.35
C LEU A 58 -4.85 -10.96 -8.67
N PHE A 59 -5.97 -11.32 -8.08
CA PHE A 59 -7.25 -10.65 -8.30
C PHE A 59 -7.68 -9.88 -7.05
N TYR A 60 -7.92 -8.59 -7.20
CA TYR A 60 -8.25 -7.70 -6.09
C TYR A 60 -9.72 -7.34 -6.00
N VAL A 61 -10.26 -7.31 -4.77
CA VAL A 61 -11.34 -6.39 -4.39
C VAL A 61 -10.74 -4.99 -4.38
N HIS A 62 -11.24 -4.07 -5.25
CA HIS A 62 -10.62 -2.76 -5.45
C HIS A 62 -10.85 -1.80 -4.28
N TRP A 63 -12.02 -1.86 -3.67
CA TRP A 63 -12.42 -1.14 -2.46
C TRP A 63 -13.65 -1.81 -1.85
N TRP A 64 -13.87 -1.61 -0.55
CA TRP A 64 -14.98 -2.22 0.16
C TRP A 64 -16.25 -1.36 0.05
N ASP A 65 -17.38 -1.96 -0.40
CA ASP A 65 -18.62 -1.24 -0.70
C ASP A 65 -19.60 -1.16 0.48
N PHE A 66 -19.37 -1.89 1.56
CA PHE A 66 -20.24 -2.02 2.74
C PHE A 66 -21.66 -2.51 2.44
N THR A 67 -21.98 -2.92 1.22
CA THR A 67 -23.30 -3.41 0.82
C THR A 67 -23.32 -4.91 0.59
N THR A 68 -22.18 -5.50 0.23
CA THR A 68 -22.02 -6.93 0.02
C THR A 68 -21.45 -7.58 1.28
N THR A 69 -21.98 -8.74 1.66
CA THR A 69 -21.54 -9.44 2.87
C THR A 69 -20.19 -10.13 2.67
N ILE A 70 -19.41 -10.24 3.75
CA ILE A 70 -18.13 -10.99 3.74
C ILE A 70 -18.32 -12.43 3.24
N PRO A 71 -19.32 -13.20 3.70
CA PRO A 71 -19.59 -14.53 3.16
C PRO A 71 -19.75 -14.57 1.65
N GLU A 72 -20.56 -13.69 1.07
CA GLU A 72 -20.77 -13.65 -0.38
C GLU A 72 -19.47 -13.38 -1.13
N VAL A 73 -18.71 -12.39 -0.68
CA VAL A 73 -17.43 -12.02 -1.31
C VAL A 73 -16.43 -13.18 -1.24
N MET A 74 -16.26 -13.79 -0.06
CA MET A 74 -15.24 -14.83 0.14
C MET A 74 -15.59 -16.12 -0.59
N HIS A 75 -16.84 -16.55 -0.60
CA HIS A 75 -17.26 -17.72 -1.40
C HIS A 75 -17.08 -17.47 -2.90
N SER A 76 -17.53 -16.32 -3.39
CA SER A 76 -17.42 -15.98 -4.82
C SER A 76 -15.98 -15.89 -5.31
N LEU A 77 -15.07 -15.33 -4.50
CA LEU A 77 -13.63 -15.31 -4.79
C LEU A 77 -13.04 -16.72 -4.78
N ASN A 78 -13.40 -17.54 -3.80
CA ASN A 78 -12.92 -18.91 -3.71
C ASN A 78 -13.36 -19.75 -4.92
N ASP A 79 -14.58 -19.55 -5.43
CA ASP A 79 -15.07 -20.22 -6.65
C ASP A 79 -14.19 -19.90 -7.86
N LEU A 80 -13.69 -18.65 -7.98
CA LEU A 80 -12.75 -18.27 -9.04
C LEU A 80 -11.39 -18.96 -8.90
N VAL A 81 -10.92 -19.16 -7.67
CA VAL A 81 -9.68 -19.89 -7.41
C VAL A 81 -9.85 -21.38 -7.72
N VAL A 82 -10.94 -21.99 -7.25
CA VAL A 82 -11.26 -23.42 -7.55
C VAL A 82 -11.43 -23.65 -9.05
N ALA A 83 -12.01 -22.68 -9.77
CA ALA A 83 -12.15 -22.74 -11.23
C ALA A 83 -10.84 -22.49 -11.98
N GLY A 84 -9.71 -22.23 -11.30
CA GLY A 84 -8.41 -21.98 -11.92
C GLY A 84 -8.30 -20.66 -12.68
N LYS A 85 -9.26 -19.73 -12.49
CA LYS A 85 -9.25 -18.40 -13.13
C LYS A 85 -8.39 -17.38 -12.38
N VAL A 86 -8.16 -17.62 -11.10
CA VAL A 86 -7.38 -16.76 -10.19
C VAL A 86 -6.48 -17.65 -9.35
N LEU A 87 -5.24 -17.22 -9.10
CA LEU A 87 -4.30 -17.96 -8.26
C LEU A 87 -4.28 -17.44 -6.82
N TYR A 88 -4.21 -16.12 -6.65
CA TYR A 88 -4.12 -15.44 -5.35
C TYR A 88 -5.12 -14.31 -5.24
N LEU A 89 -5.56 -14.04 -4.02
CA LEU A 89 -6.53 -12.99 -3.70
C LEU A 89 -5.87 -11.79 -3.05
N GLY A 90 -6.24 -10.60 -3.51
CA GLY A 90 -5.84 -9.33 -2.93
C GLY A 90 -7.06 -8.50 -2.52
N ILE A 91 -6.83 -7.56 -1.62
CA ILE A 91 -7.84 -6.58 -1.20
C ILE A 91 -7.22 -5.19 -1.16
N SER A 92 -7.98 -4.18 -1.56
CA SER A 92 -7.51 -2.80 -1.64
C SER A 92 -8.48 -1.85 -0.92
N ASP A 93 -7.97 -0.73 -0.40
CA ASP A 93 -8.73 0.40 0.15
C ASP A 93 -9.92 -0.06 1.04
N THR A 94 -9.61 -0.95 1.98
CA THR A 94 -10.57 -1.61 2.88
C THR A 94 -10.09 -1.45 4.32
N PRO A 95 -10.98 -1.13 5.28
CA PRO A 95 -10.60 -1.05 6.68
C PRO A 95 -9.96 -2.35 7.20
N ALA A 96 -8.91 -2.24 8.02
CA ALA A 96 -8.17 -3.38 8.54
C ALA A 96 -9.07 -4.42 9.23
N TRP A 97 -10.06 -3.98 10.04
CA TRP A 97 -10.99 -4.88 10.72
C TRP A 97 -11.86 -5.71 9.76
N VAL A 98 -12.19 -5.18 8.58
CA VAL A 98 -12.93 -5.93 7.55
C VAL A 98 -12.04 -7.03 6.97
N VAL A 99 -10.77 -6.71 6.69
CA VAL A 99 -9.81 -7.68 6.15
C VAL A 99 -9.58 -8.82 7.12
N THR A 100 -9.30 -8.52 8.39
CA THR A 100 -9.12 -9.53 9.44
C THR A 100 -10.36 -10.42 9.56
N LYS A 101 -11.56 -9.81 9.58
CA LYS A 101 -12.83 -10.57 9.64
C LYS A 101 -13.04 -11.45 8.42
N ALA A 102 -12.67 -10.98 7.22
CA ALA A 102 -12.77 -11.75 5.99
C ALA A 102 -11.80 -12.93 5.95
N ASN A 103 -10.55 -12.71 6.34
CA ASN A 103 -9.56 -13.78 6.43
C ASN A 103 -9.90 -14.79 7.52
N GLN A 104 -10.43 -14.35 8.68
CA GLN A 104 -10.90 -15.27 9.71
C GLN A 104 -12.07 -16.11 9.19
N TYR A 105 -13.04 -15.48 8.52
CA TYR A 105 -14.14 -16.21 7.90
C TYR A 105 -13.64 -17.26 6.89
N ALA A 106 -12.66 -16.91 6.07
CA ALA A 106 -12.06 -17.84 5.12
C ALA A 106 -11.39 -19.04 5.82
N ARG A 107 -10.64 -18.83 6.89
CA ARG A 107 -10.03 -19.89 7.69
C ARG A 107 -11.08 -20.86 8.25
N ASP A 108 -12.13 -20.30 8.84
CA ASP A 108 -13.20 -21.08 9.48
C ASP A 108 -14.02 -21.93 8.49
N HIS A 109 -14.03 -21.54 7.20
CA HIS A 109 -14.82 -22.20 6.16
C HIS A 109 -13.98 -22.93 5.09
N GLY A 110 -12.65 -23.04 5.29
CA GLY A 110 -11.77 -23.71 4.32
C GLY A 110 -11.65 -22.99 2.98
N LEU A 111 -11.81 -21.66 2.97
CA LEU A 111 -11.73 -20.82 1.78
C LEU A 111 -10.33 -20.19 1.65
N ARG A 112 -10.00 -19.67 0.47
CA ARG A 112 -8.77 -18.91 0.24
C ARG A 112 -8.85 -17.54 0.90
N GLN A 113 -7.76 -17.17 1.60
CA GLN A 113 -7.60 -15.88 2.26
C GLN A 113 -7.04 -14.84 1.31
N PHE A 114 -7.20 -13.57 1.66
CA PHE A 114 -6.41 -12.49 1.06
C PHE A 114 -4.94 -12.64 1.49
N SER A 115 -4.03 -12.56 0.52
CA SER A 115 -2.58 -12.65 0.72
C SER A 115 -1.85 -11.35 0.48
N VAL A 116 -2.51 -10.35 -0.12
CA VAL A 116 -1.92 -9.06 -0.46
C VAL A 116 -2.91 -7.94 -0.15
N TYR A 117 -2.42 -6.88 0.51
CA TYR A 117 -3.17 -5.63 0.70
C TYR A 117 -2.59 -4.52 -0.16
N GLN A 118 -3.47 -3.76 -0.83
CA GLN A 118 -3.09 -2.57 -1.58
C GLN A 118 -3.81 -1.33 -1.01
N GLY A 119 -3.10 -0.21 -0.88
CA GLY A 119 -3.69 1.04 -0.42
C GLY A 119 -2.74 2.21 -0.55
N MET A 120 -3.20 3.42 -0.25
CA MET A 120 -2.40 4.63 -0.36
C MET A 120 -1.44 4.77 0.83
N TRP A 121 -0.15 4.81 0.55
CA TRP A 121 0.89 5.04 1.57
C TRP A 121 2.09 5.76 0.98
N SER A 122 2.61 6.73 1.72
CA SER A 122 3.85 7.45 1.41
C SER A 122 4.35 8.18 2.65
N ALA A 123 5.52 8.80 2.57
CA ALA A 123 6.03 9.67 3.62
C ALA A 123 5.11 10.86 3.95
N ALA A 124 4.21 11.26 3.03
CA ALA A 124 3.21 12.31 3.24
C ALA A 124 1.80 11.79 3.55
N MET A 125 1.58 10.47 3.57
CA MET A 125 0.30 9.84 3.87
C MET A 125 0.57 8.57 4.70
N ARG A 126 0.56 8.71 6.02
CA ARG A 126 1.03 7.67 6.95
C ARG A 126 -0.09 6.91 7.67
N ASP A 127 -1.36 7.18 7.36
CA ASP A 127 -2.50 6.50 7.99
C ASP A 127 -2.46 4.97 7.86
N PHE A 128 -1.78 4.45 6.84
CA PHE A 128 -1.49 3.04 6.63
C PHE A 128 -0.75 2.40 7.83
N GLU A 129 0.05 3.18 8.52
CA GLU A 129 0.85 2.73 9.66
C GLU A 129 0.03 2.50 10.94
N ARG A 130 -1.21 3.05 11.02
CA ARG A 130 -2.07 2.89 12.21
C ARG A 130 -2.54 1.46 12.39
N ASP A 131 -3.19 0.90 11.38
CA ASP A 131 -3.85 -0.39 11.49
C ASP A 131 -3.53 -1.34 10.34
N ILE A 132 -3.23 -0.82 9.14
CA ILE A 132 -3.02 -1.66 7.95
C ILE A 132 -1.70 -2.45 8.07
N ILE A 133 -0.61 -1.82 8.46
CA ILE A 133 0.67 -2.51 8.65
C ILE A 133 0.58 -3.56 9.78
N PRO A 134 0.05 -3.23 10.98
CA PRO A 134 -0.17 -4.23 12.02
C PRO A 134 -1.05 -5.40 11.57
N MET A 135 -2.17 -5.12 10.92
CA MET A 135 -3.06 -6.13 10.35
C MET A 135 -2.34 -7.02 9.33
N ALA A 136 -1.60 -6.42 8.40
CA ALA A 136 -0.90 -7.19 7.36
C ALA A 136 0.18 -8.12 7.94
N ARG A 137 0.86 -7.69 9.00
CA ARG A 137 1.81 -8.55 9.74
C ARG A 137 1.09 -9.73 10.41
N ASP A 138 0.00 -9.46 11.12
CA ASP A 138 -0.76 -10.49 11.84
C ASP A 138 -1.36 -11.52 10.89
N GLU A 139 -1.88 -11.07 9.75
CA GLU A 139 -2.50 -11.91 8.72
C GLU A 139 -1.47 -12.54 7.74
N GLY A 140 -0.17 -12.24 7.87
CA GLY A 140 0.87 -12.73 6.96
C GLY A 140 0.74 -12.22 5.53
N MET A 141 0.23 -11.00 5.33
CA MET A 141 -0.04 -10.42 4.03
C MET A 141 1.11 -9.54 3.55
N ALA A 142 1.36 -9.56 2.24
CA ALA A 142 2.22 -8.59 1.58
C ALA A 142 1.50 -7.25 1.35
N LEU A 143 2.27 -6.17 1.28
CA LEU A 143 1.79 -4.81 1.06
C LEU A 143 2.18 -4.31 -0.32
N CYS A 144 1.21 -3.84 -1.09
CA CYS A 144 1.41 -3.23 -2.41
C CYS A 144 0.94 -1.77 -2.41
N PRO A 145 1.62 -0.85 -1.71
CA PRO A 145 1.16 0.52 -1.62
C PRO A 145 1.23 1.25 -2.97
N TYR A 146 0.21 2.06 -3.24
CA TYR A 146 0.23 3.03 -4.33
C TYR A 146 0.41 4.44 -3.79
N GLY A 147 0.76 5.38 -4.68
CA GLY A 147 0.99 6.78 -4.28
C GLY A 147 2.29 7.00 -3.51
N VAL A 148 3.20 6.03 -3.47
CA VAL A 148 4.49 6.08 -2.75
C VAL A 148 5.36 7.28 -3.12
N LEU A 149 5.28 7.75 -4.37
CA LEU A 149 5.93 8.97 -4.87
C LEU A 149 5.02 10.21 -4.81
N ASN A 150 3.98 10.16 -3.99
CA ASN A 150 3.01 11.23 -3.78
C ASN A 150 2.41 11.81 -5.08
N GLN A 151 2.22 10.94 -6.08
CA GLN A 151 1.68 11.29 -7.41
C GLN A 151 2.42 12.47 -8.07
N GLY A 152 3.73 12.56 -7.85
CA GLY A 152 4.60 13.60 -8.38
C GLY A 152 4.58 14.91 -7.58
N ARG A 153 3.99 14.97 -6.38
CA ARG A 153 4.03 16.15 -5.51
C ARG A 153 5.33 16.25 -4.70
N PHE A 154 6.11 15.17 -4.58
CA PHE A 154 7.47 15.26 -4.04
C PHE A 154 8.40 15.88 -5.06
N GLN A 155 8.97 17.03 -4.73
CA GLN A 155 9.87 17.81 -5.58
C GLN A 155 10.97 18.45 -4.73
N THR A 156 12.13 18.68 -5.34
CA THR A 156 13.11 19.61 -4.77
C THR A 156 12.55 21.03 -4.77
N GLN A 157 13.15 21.94 -4.00
CA GLN A 157 12.75 23.34 -4.02
C GLN A 157 12.82 23.96 -5.42
N GLU A 158 13.86 23.61 -6.17
CA GLU A 158 13.99 24.05 -7.58
C GLU A 158 12.94 23.38 -8.47
N GLY A 159 12.66 22.10 -8.26
CA GLY A 159 11.64 21.35 -8.98
C GLY A 159 10.24 21.95 -8.82
N PHE A 160 9.89 22.48 -7.65
CA PHE A 160 8.63 23.19 -7.45
C PHE A 160 8.54 24.45 -8.32
N ARG A 161 9.60 25.27 -8.36
CA ARG A 161 9.66 26.49 -9.18
C ARG A 161 9.53 26.19 -10.66
N GLN A 162 10.28 25.20 -11.16
CA GLN A 162 10.25 24.80 -12.58
C GLN A 162 8.90 24.23 -12.98
N ARG A 163 8.23 23.47 -12.08
CA ARG A 163 6.93 22.86 -12.36
C ARG A 163 5.81 23.90 -12.46
N GLU A 164 5.85 24.93 -11.65
CA GLU A 164 4.90 26.05 -11.73
C GLU A 164 4.98 26.75 -13.08
N GLN A 165 6.19 26.86 -13.66
CA GLN A 165 6.43 27.55 -14.91
C GLN A 165 6.19 26.70 -16.16
N ASN A 166 6.59 25.43 -16.17
CA ASN A 166 6.78 24.68 -17.41
C ASN A 166 5.90 23.41 -17.54
N ASN A 167 5.47 22.81 -16.48
CA ASN A 167 4.69 21.56 -16.54
C ASN A 167 3.92 21.28 -15.26
N PRO A 168 2.68 21.74 -15.15
CA PRO A 168 1.90 21.57 -13.91
C PRO A 168 1.56 20.11 -13.58
N GLY A 169 1.86 19.13 -14.45
CA GLY A 169 1.61 17.71 -14.22
C GLY A 169 0.12 17.36 -14.04
N ARG A 170 -0.17 16.24 -13.38
CA ARG A 170 -1.54 15.90 -12.98
C ARG A 170 -1.99 16.84 -11.86
N LYS A 171 -3.11 17.54 -12.07
CA LYS A 171 -3.69 18.48 -11.10
C LYS A 171 -4.84 17.87 -10.28
N PHE A 172 -4.86 16.57 -10.07
CA PHE A 172 -5.93 15.96 -9.27
C PHE A 172 -5.94 16.43 -7.82
N ILE A 173 -4.75 16.59 -7.23
CA ILE A 173 -4.57 17.08 -5.87
C ILE A 173 -3.52 18.19 -5.91
N PRO A 174 -3.84 19.42 -5.45
CA PRO A 174 -2.86 20.50 -5.35
C PRO A 174 -1.71 20.12 -4.40
N THR A 175 -0.51 20.64 -4.66
CA THR A 175 0.61 20.52 -3.72
C THR A 175 0.33 21.40 -2.50
N SER A 176 0.41 20.82 -1.32
CA SER A 176 0.20 21.50 -0.04
C SER A 176 1.54 21.91 0.61
N GLU A 177 1.49 22.76 1.63
CA GLU A 177 2.68 23.06 2.47
C GLU A 177 3.18 21.79 3.18
N HIS A 178 2.27 20.89 3.53
CA HIS A 178 2.61 19.55 4.03
C HIS A 178 3.49 18.78 3.06
N ASP A 179 3.10 18.68 1.77
CA ASP A 179 3.91 18.00 0.74
C ASP A 179 5.29 18.63 0.58
N LYS A 180 5.38 19.96 0.66
CA LYS A 180 6.65 20.69 0.59
C LYS A 180 7.54 20.38 1.79
N ASN A 181 6.98 20.37 2.99
CA ASN A 181 7.74 20.05 4.21
C ASN A 181 8.31 18.63 4.17
N VAL A 182 7.50 17.64 3.82
CA VAL A 182 7.99 16.26 3.65
C VAL A 182 9.08 16.20 2.57
N SER A 183 8.89 16.92 1.46
CA SER A 183 9.89 16.99 0.37
C SER A 183 11.23 17.54 0.84
N LEU A 184 11.25 18.52 1.75
CA LEU A 184 12.50 19.05 2.33
C LEU A 184 13.29 17.99 3.09
N HIS A 185 12.61 17.17 3.91
CA HIS A 185 13.25 16.10 4.67
C HIS A 185 13.75 14.98 3.74
N LEU A 186 12.97 14.61 2.72
CA LEU A 186 13.41 13.67 1.69
C LEU A 186 14.65 14.19 0.94
N GLU A 187 14.66 15.47 0.55
CA GLU A 187 15.78 16.10 -0.15
C GLU A 187 17.06 16.16 0.71
N LYS A 188 16.90 16.38 2.02
CA LYS A 188 18.02 16.36 2.98
C LYS A 188 18.73 15.01 3.00
N ILE A 189 17.97 13.93 3.09
CA ILE A 189 18.54 12.57 3.06
C ILE A 189 19.11 12.22 1.69
N ALA A 190 18.43 12.60 0.62
CA ALA A 190 18.90 12.40 -0.75
C ALA A 190 20.29 13.02 -0.97
N LYS A 191 20.49 14.27 -0.51
CA LYS A 191 21.80 14.94 -0.56
C LYS A 191 22.86 14.22 0.27
N LYS A 192 22.52 13.73 1.47
CA LYS A 192 23.42 12.96 2.33
C LYS A 192 23.89 11.67 1.65
N LYS A 193 22.99 11.02 0.90
CA LYS A 193 23.25 9.72 0.25
C LYS A 193 23.72 9.83 -1.21
N GLY A 194 23.72 11.03 -1.79
CA GLY A 194 24.13 11.23 -3.19
C GLY A 194 23.15 10.64 -4.21
N CYS A 195 21.85 10.62 -3.90
CA CYS A 195 20.80 10.06 -4.76
C CYS A 195 19.64 11.07 -4.96
N GLY A 196 18.61 10.68 -5.69
CA GLY A 196 17.43 11.50 -5.94
C GLY A 196 16.44 11.48 -4.75
N LEU A 197 15.68 12.56 -4.60
CA LEU A 197 14.63 12.67 -3.60
C LEU A 197 13.57 11.56 -3.74
N LEU A 198 13.21 11.18 -4.98
CA LEU A 198 12.23 10.12 -5.24
C LEU A 198 12.76 8.74 -4.87
N ASP A 199 14.09 8.54 -4.91
CA ASP A 199 14.72 7.29 -4.46
C ASP A 199 14.49 7.11 -2.96
N ILE A 200 14.68 8.17 -2.17
CA ILE A 200 14.41 8.15 -0.72
C ILE A 200 12.93 7.91 -0.45
N ALA A 201 12.03 8.57 -1.19
CA ALA A 201 10.58 8.39 -1.01
C ALA A 201 10.14 6.94 -1.28
N LEU A 202 10.71 6.28 -2.29
CA LEU A 202 10.43 4.89 -2.61
C LEU A 202 11.01 3.95 -1.53
N GLN A 203 12.26 4.17 -1.15
CA GLN A 203 12.95 3.34 -0.16
C GLN A 203 12.38 3.53 1.25
N TYR A 204 11.82 4.68 1.60
CA TYR A 204 11.10 4.89 2.84
C TYR A 204 9.99 3.83 3.01
N CYS A 205 9.12 3.66 2.04
CA CYS A 205 8.07 2.65 2.11
C CYS A 205 8.66 1.21 2.15
N MET A 206 9.63 0.92 1.29
CA MET A 206 10.18 -0.43 1.16
C MET A 206 11.00 -0.87 2.39
N GLN A 207 11.63 0.08 3.10
CA GLN A 207 12.51 -0.23 4.23
C GLN A 207 11.89 0.13 5.59
N LYS A 208 10.63 0.58 5.63
CA LYS A 208 9.89 0.83 6.87
C LYS A 208 9.33 -0.45 7.49
N THR A 209 8.88 -1.40 6.67
CA THR A 209 8.31 -2.67 7.12
C THR A 209 8.59 -3.78 6.09
N PRO A 210 8.59 -5.07 6.49
CA PRO A 210 8.81 -6.19 5.56
C PRO A 210 7.71 -6.34 4.49
N TYR A 211 8.04 -7.03 3.41
CA TYR A 211 7.12 -7.47 2.35
C TYR A 211 6.36 -6.34 1.65
N VAL A 212 7.04 -5.23 1.39
CA VAL A 212 6.48 -4.09 0.66
C VAL A 212 6.89 -4.13 -0.81
N PHE A 213 5.90 -4.13 -1.70
CA PHE A 213 6.04 -4.14 -3.16
C PHE A 213 5.32 -2.93 -3.75
N PRO A 214 5.97 -1.76 -3.85
CA PRO A 214 5.31 -0.51 -4.25
C PRO A 214 4.75 -0.56 -5.67
N ILE A 215 3.55 -0.02 -5.85
CA ILE A 215 2.98 0.23 -7.18
C ILE A 215 3.54 1.54 -7.70
N VAL A 216 4.37 1.44 -8.72
CA VAL A 216 4.98 2.60 -9.38
C VAL A 216 4.51 2.71 -10.81
N GLY A 217 4.46 3.93 -11.32
CA GLY A 217 4.08 4.22 -12.70
C GLY A 217 4.84 5.43 -13.24
N GLY A 218 4.97 5.50 -14.54
CA GLY A 218 5.65 6.60 -15.21
C GLY A 218 5.04 6.89 -16.58
N ARG A 219 5.33 8.09 -17.12
CA ARG A 219 4.96 8.46 -18.49
C ARG A 219 6.11 8.28 -19.49
N LYS A 220 7.30 7.95 -18.98
CA LYS A 220 8.53 7.78 -19.73
C LYS A 220 9.30 6.58 -19.21
N VAL A 221 10.12 5.98 -20.06
CA VAL A 221 10.99 4.84 -19.70
C VAL A 221 11.96 5.22 -18.60
N GLU A 222 12.50 6.44 -18.63
CA GLU A 222 13.46 6.95 -17.64
C GLU A 222 12.89 6.95 -16.21
N HIS A 223 11.55 7.09 -16.06
CA HIS A 223 10.91 7.01 -14.74
C HIS A 223 11.01 5.60 -14.16
N ILE A 224 10.81 4.57 -14.98
CA ILE A 224 10.94 3.17 -14.55
C ILE A 224 12.40 2.83 -14.25
N GLN A 225 13.33 3.25 -15.12
CA GLN A 225 14.76 3.05 -14.91
C GLN A 225 15.23 3.70 -13.60
N GLY A 226 14.78 4.93 -13.32
CA GLY A 226 15.05 5.62 -12.05
C GLY A 226 14.53 4.83 -10.85
N ASN A 227 13.28 4.36 -10.91
CA ASN A 227 12.69 3.56 -9.82
C ASN A 227 13.47 2.24 -9.59
N ILE A 228 13.95 1.59 -10.65
CA ILE A 228 14.82 0.40 -10.54
C ILE A 228 16.16 0.77 -9.90
N GLY A 229 16.78 1.87 -10.35
CA GLY A 229 18.05 2.36 -9.78
C GLY A 229 17.96 2.65 -8.28
N SER A 230 16.82 3.11 -7.79
CA SER A 230 16.61 3.38 -6.38
C SER A 230 16.74 2.13 -5.48
N LEU A 231 16.57 0.91 -6.02
CA LEU A 231 16.66 -0.33 -5.24
C LEU A 231 18.04 -0.57 -4.60
N SER A 232 19.08 0.11 -5.07
CA SER A 232 20.41 0.07 -4.46
C SER A 232 20.59 1.03 -3.28
N VAL A 233 19.62 1.91 -3.01
CA VAL A 233 19.73 2.92 -1.95
C VAL A 233 19.34 2.33 -0.61
N ARG A 234 20.30 2.23 0.31
CA ARG A 234 20.09 1.80 1.69
C ARG A 234 19.69 2.98 2.58
N MET A 235 18.69 2.79 3.41
CA MET A 235 18.32 3.71 4.50
C MET A 235 18.65 3.09 5.85
N GLU A 236 19.17 3.90 6.77
CA GLU A 236 19.32 3.54 8.16
C GLU A 236 18.07 4.00 8.96
N ASP A 237 17.93 3.52 10.20
CA ASP A 237 16.77 3.88 11.03
C ASP A 237 16.71 5.38 11.32
N GLU A 238 17.86 6.04 11.40
CA GLU A 238 17.96 7.49 11.57
C GLU A 238 17.47 8.25 10.33
N ASP A 239 17.70 7.69 9.14
CA ASP A 239 17.22 8.29 7.89
C ASP A 239 15.68 8.20 7.81
N ILE A 240 15.11 7.07 8.23
CA ILE A 240 13.65 6.89 8.31
C ILE A 240 13.04 7.89 9.30
N LYS A 241 13.63 8.03 10.50
CA LYS A 241 13.20 9.02 11.51
C LYS A 241 13.27 10.44 10.98
N GLU A 242 14.35 10.80 10.27
CA GLU A 242 14.49 12.13 9.67
C GLU A 242 13.41 12.41 8.62
N VAL A 243 13.04 11.43 7.79
CA VAL A 243 11.91 11.58 6.86
C VAL A 243 10.61 11.83 7.61
N GLU A 244 10.39 11.14 8.73
CA GLU A 244 9.20 11.26 9.58
C GLU A 244 9.09 12.59 10.32
N GLU A 245 10.19 13.33 10.50
CA GLU A 245 10.18 14.70 10.99
C GLU A 245 9.41 15.65 10.06
N GLY A 246 9.35 15.32 8.76
CA GLY A 246 8.59 16.08 7.78
C GLY A 246 7.08 15.95 7.92
N TYR A 247 6.61 14.89 8.59
CA TYR A 247 5.18 14.67 8.85
C TYR A 247 4.96 14.08 10.23
N HIS A 248 4.35 14.88 11.09
CA HIS A 248 3.96 14.45 12.40
C HIS A 248 2.66 13.64 12.36
N PHE A 249 2.80 12.31 12.22
CA PHE A 249 1.66 11.39 12.17
C PHE A 249 1.15 11.07 13.57
N ASP A 250 -0.14 11.32 13.82
CA ASP A 250 -0.82 10.92 15.04
C ASP A 250 -1.61 9.61 14.82
N PRO A 251 -1.18 8.48 15.41
CA PRO A 251 -1.91 7.24 15.30
C PRO A 251 -3.23 7.23 16.08
N GLY A 252 -3.43 8.19 17.00
CA GLY A 252 -4.63 8.32 17.80
C GLY A 252 -4.75 7.28 18.93
N PHE A 253 -5.90 7.33 19.63
CA PHE A 253 -6.27 6.32 20.63
C PHE A 253 -6.73 5.01 19.92
N PRO A 254 -6.38 3.81 20.43
CA PRO A 254 -5.66 3.51 21.69
C PRO A 254 -4.12 3.53 21.59
N HIS A 255 -3.53 3.73 20.43
CA HIS A 255 -2.08 3.64 20.22
C HIS A 255 -1.28 4.60 21.09
N THR A 256 -1.74 5.85 21.21
CA THR A 256 -1.08 6.87 22.03
C THR A 256 -1.18 6.58 23.53
N PHE A 257 -2.26 5.91 23.98
CA PHE A 257 -2.37 5.39 25.34
C PHE A 257 -1.37 4.26 25.58
N LEU A 258 -1.37 3.27 24.70
CA LEU A 258 -0.51 2.09 24.83
C LEU A 258 0.98 2.44 24.79
N SER A 259 1.38 3.40 23.93
CA SER A 259 2.76 3.90 23.87
C SER A 259 3.11 4.89 25.01
N GLY A 260 2.13 5.34 25.78
CA GLY A 260 2.30 6.30 26.86
C GLY A 260 2.44 7.76 26.40
N THR A 261 2.46 8.03 25.09
CA THR A 261 2.71 9.37 24.56
C THR A 261 1.57 10.34 24.88
N MET A 262 0.32 9.88 25.02
CA MET A 262 -0.79 10.76 25.42
C MET A 262 -0.63 11.41 26.81
N PHE A 263 0.25 10.86 27.66
CA PHE A 263 0.50 11.37 29.03
C PHE A 263 1.70 12.31 29.14
N LYS A 264 2.45 12.50 28.03
CA LYS A 264 3.73 13.22 28.03
C LYS A 264 3.64 14.70 27.64
N GLY A 265 2.44 15.21 27.43
CA GLY A 265 2.21 16.59 27.03
C GLY A 265 2.18 16.79 25.52
N ARG A 266 1.81 18.02 25.10
CA ARG A 266 1.59 18.35 23.67
C ARG A 266 2.86 18.47 22.83
N ASP A 267 4.01 18.58 23.49
CA ASP A 267 5.30 18.73 22.82
C ASP A 267 5.94 17.37 22.42
N GLU A 268 5.42 16.27 22.99
CA GLU A 268 5.88 14.94 22.62
C GLU A 268 5.12 14.44 21.39
N LYS A 269 5.87 13.92 20.42
CA LYS A 269 5.29 13.37 19.20
C LYS A 269 4.50 12.10 19.52
N PRO A 270 3.23 11.98 19.09
CA PRO A 270 2.46 10.77 19.23
C PRO A 270 3.18 9.59 18.59
N ARG A 271 3.18 8.44 19.29
CA ARG A 271 3.74 7.19 18.78
C ARG A 271 2.69 6.09 18.81
N GLY A 272 2.77 5.18 17.84
CA GLY A 272 2.00 3.96 17.84
C GLY A 272 2.53 2.95 18.85
N ALA A 273 1.70 1.98 19.17
CA ALA A 273 2.09 0.75 19.84
C ALA A 273 1.49 -0.41 19.05
N ASP A 274 2.32 -1.17 18.36
CA ASP A 274 1.93 -2.32 17.54
C ASP A 274 2.71 -3.59 17.89
N GLY A 275 3.42 -3.56 19.04
CA GLY A 275 4.10 -4.69 19.64
C GLY A 275 4.33 -4.50 21.13
N PRO A 276 4.69 -5.58 21.87
CA PRO A 276 4.84 -5.52 23.32
C PRO A 276 5.93 -4.53 23.76
N GLU A 277 6.97 -4.32 22.98
CA GLU A 277 8.06 -3.39 23.25
C GLU A 277 7.61 -1.92 23.21
N ASP A 278 6.51 -1.62 22.53
CA ASP A 278 5.96 -0.27 22.45
C ASP A 278 4.98 0.04 23.59
N VAL A 279 4.52 -0.97 24.32
CA VAL A 279 3.52 -0.80 25.39
C VAL A 279 4.19 -0.33 26.67
N TRP A 280 4.06 0.97 26.98
CA TRP A 280 4.75 1.62 28.10
C TRP A 280 4.39 1.02 29.47
N LEU A 281 3.16 0.52 29.65
CA LEU A 281 2.74 -0.12 30.91
C LEU A 281 3.50 -1.42 31.19
N LEU A 282 4.00 -2.13 30.16
CA LEU A 282 4.82 -3.31 30.34
C LEU A 282 6.20 -2.99 30.92
N ASN A 283 6.69 -1.77 30.76
CA ASN A 283 7.97 -1.34 31.34
C ASN A 283 7.95 -1.40 32.89
N GLY A 284 6.75 -1.32 33.51
CA GLY A 284 6.59 -1.51 34.94
C GLY A 284 6.81 -2.94 35.45
N MET A 285 6.85 -3.90 34.55
CA MET A 285 7.11 -5.33 34.86
C MET A 285 8.60 -5.62 35.05
N GLY A 286 9.48 -4.71 34.68
CA GLY A 286 10.93 -4.86 34.68
C GLY A 286 11.55 -4.94 33.28
N PRO A 287 12.86 -5.14 33.15
CA PRO A 287 13.51 -5.30 31.86
C PRO A 287 13.17 -6.66 31.25
N PHE A 288 12.60 -6.65 30.05
CA PHE A 288 12.33 -7.84 29.24
C PHE A 288 13.03 -7.71 27.91
N ASP A 289 13.65 -8.79 27.45
CA ASP A 289 14.15 -8.94 26.10
C ASP A 289 13.01 -9.49 25.23
N TRP A 290 12.46 -8.62 24.40
CA TRP A 290 11.43 -9.02 23.43
C TRP A 290 12.06 -9.69 22.21
N HIS A 291 11.37 -10.69 21.67
CA HIS A 291 11.80 -11.27 20.41
C HIS A 291 11.82 -10.20 19.32
N PRO A 292 12.94 -10.03 18.58
CA PRO A 292 13.03 -8.98 17.57
C PRO A 292 12.01 -9.20 16.47
N ARG A 293 11.37 -8.12 16.02
CA ARG A 293 10.49 -8.13 14.87
C ARG A 293 11.24 -8.45 13.60
N GLN A 294 10.54 -9.06 12.64
CA GLN A 294 11.07 -9.25 11.30
C GLN A 294 11.42 -7.88 10.68
N GLN A 295 12.64 -7.79 10.18
CA GLN A 295 13.17 -6.57 9.57
C GLN A 295 12.94 -6.57 8.05
N PRO A 296 12.76 -5.39 7.42
CA PRO A 296 12.73 -5.27 5.98
C PRO A 296 14.10 -5.63 5.38
N VAL A 297 14.09 -6.07 4.13
CA VAL A 297 15.34 -6.28 3.37
C VAL A 297 15.93 -4.93 3.02
N ARG A 298 17.22 -4.73 3.35
CA ARG A 298 17.98 -3.53 3.00
C ARG A 298 19.13 -3.92 2.08
N PRO A 299 19.44 -3.12 1.04
CA PRO A 299 20.61 -3.34 0.19
C PRO A 299 21.89 -3.38 1.02
N SER A 300 22.87 -4.17 0.59
CA SER A 300 24.20 -4.26 1.20
C SER A 300 25.03 -2.98 1.01
#